data_40f0263e58209446b677b3baf0da73e2
#
_entry.id   40f0263e58209446b677b3baf0da73e2
#
_cell.length_a   1.000
_cell.length_b   1.000
_cell.length_c   1.000
_cell.angle_alpha   90.00
_cell.angle_beta   90.00
_cell.angle_gamma   90.00
#
_symmetry.space_group_name_H-M   'P 1'
#
loop_
_entity.id
_entity.type
_entity.pdbx_description
1 polymer ?
#
loop_
_entity_poly.entity_id
_entity_poly.type
_entity_poly.pdbx_seq_one_letter_code
_entity_poly.pdbx_strand_id
1 'polypeptide(L)'
;MNILDKIVNQIKTDLLRQKDNFPIEELKKEIDHEYKAESLSQSLNIDGLSIIAEIKDTSPSKGKLMYNIDFDSLAKHYFKANVNGISVVTEKNFFNGSIQNIPKLKSIDGYNQTPVLRKDFIVDEYQIFESKY
;
A
#
# COMPACT_ATOMS: atom_id res chain seq x y z
N MET A 1 26.42 3.82 4.97
CA MET A 1 24.96 3.65 5.14
C MET A 1 24.36 3.29 3.79
N ASN A 2 23.79 2.12 3.68
CA ASN A 2 23.13 1.68 2.44
C ASN A 2 21.75 2.36 2.29
N ILE A 3 21.09 2.14 1.15
CA ILE A 3 19.79 2.77 0.86
C ILE A 3 18.70 2.30 1.83
N LEU A 4 18.72 1.04 2.24
CA LEU A 4 17.74 0.48 3.18
C LEU A 4 17.85 1.18 4.54
N ASP A 5 19.07 1.38 5.05
CA ASP A 5 19.28 2.08 6.31
C ASP A 5 18.75 3.52 6.27
N LYS A 6 18.95 4.21 5.12
CA LYS A 6 18.43 5.58 4.92
C LYS A 6 16.91 5.59 4.96
N ILE A 7 16.26 4.67 4.28
CA ILE A 7 14.80 4.55 4.25
C ILE A 7 14.26 4.26 5.65
N VAL A 8 14.81 3.26 6.35
CA VAL A 8 14.37 2.87 7.70
C VAL A 8 14.55 4.00 8.70
N ASN A 9 15.67 4.72 8.66
CA ASN A 9 15.91 5.85 9.56
C ASN A 9 14.93 7.01 9.30
N GLN A 10 14.61 7.28 8.04
CA GLN A 10 13.62 8.30 7.70
C GLN A 10 12.22 7.91 8.20
N ILE A 11 11.82 6.66 7.99
CA ILE A 11 10.53 6.14 8.46
C ILE A 11 10.42 6.23 9.98
N LYS A 12 11.45 5.82 10.71
CA LYS A 12 11.47 5.94 12.18
C LYS A 12 11.29 7.39 12.64
N THR A 13 11.94 8.33 11.97
CA THR A 13 11.81 9.77 12.28
C THR A 13 10.38 10.27 12.01
N ASP A 14 9.80 9.86 10.89
CA ASP A 14 8.42 10.23 10.53
C ASP A 14 7.40 9.63 11.49
N LEU A 15 7.60 8.37 11.91
CA LEU A 15 6.74 7.68 12.86
C LEU A 15 6.72 8.34 14.24
N LEU A 16 7.85 8.87 14.73
CA LEU A 16 7.86 9.61 15.99
C LEU A 16 6.90 10.81 15.93
N ARG A 17 6.99 11.62 14.87
CA ARG A 17 6.09 12.77 14.68
C ARG A 17 4.63 12.33 14.50
N GLN A 18 4.41 11.24 13.79
CA GLN A 18 3.06 10.73 13.54
C GLN A 18 2.41 10.24 14.84
N LYS A 19 3.14 9.50 15.68
CA LYS A 19 2.68 9.05 17.00
C LYS A 19 2.40 10.20 17.96
N ASP A 20 3.19 11.29 17.89
CA ASP A 20 2.96 12.49 18.70
C ASP A 20 1.66 13.20 18.29
N ASN A 21 1.36 13.27 16.98
CA ASN A 21 0.18 13.92 16.45
C ASN A 21 -1.09 13.06 16.58
N PHE A 22 -0.95 11.74 16.44
CA PHE A 22 -2.05 10.80 16.54
C PHE A 22 -1.56 9.52 17.24
N PRO A 23 -1.69 9.45 18.57
CA PRO A 23 -1.21 8.33 19.37
C PRO A 23 -1.85 7.01 19.00
N ILE A 24 -1.10 5.91 19.16
CA ILE A 24 -1.55 4.56 18.81
C ILE A 24 -2.86 4.17 19.51
N GLU A 25 -3.10 4.64 20.73
CA GLU A 25 -4.33 4.36 21.47
C GLU A 25 -5.55 5.07 20.85
N GLU A 26 -5.36 6.25 20.29
CA GLU A 26 -6.42 6.93 19.53
C GLU A 26 -6.64 6.24 18.17
N LEU A 27 -5.59 5.87 17.47
CA LEU A 27 -5.67 5.12 16.23
C LEU A 27 -6.45 3.80 16.41
N LYS A 28 -6.18 3.05 17.49
CA LYS A 28 -6.88 1.81 17.81
C LYS A 28 -8.37 2.00 18.04
N LYS A 29 -8.81 3.15 18.58
CA LYS A 29 -10.23 3.46 18.80
C LYS A 29 -10.98 3.72 17.48
N GLU A 30 -10.30 4.30 16.49
CA GLU A 30 -10.88 4.66 15.20
C GLU A 30 -10.96 3.49 14.22
N ILE A 31 -10.27 2.37 14.50
CA ILE A 31 -10.29 1.20 13.64
C ILE A 31 -11.66 0.52 13.67
N ASP A 32 -12.22 0.26 12.50
CA ASP A 32 -13.39 -0.63 12.37
C ASP A 32 -12.97 -2.09 12.62
N HIS A 33 -13.29 -2.59 13.80
CA HIS A 33 -12.97 -3.96 14.21
C HIS A 33 -13.78 -5.03 13.47
N GLU A 34 -14.92 -4.67 12.90
CA GLU A 34 -15.76 -5.58 12.11
C GLU A 34 -15.28 -5.71 10.67
N TYR A 35 -14.50 -4.72 10.18
CA TYR A 35 -13.94 -4.78 8.84
C TYR A 35 -12.95 -5.93 8.69
N LYS A 36 -13.18 -6.77 7.69
CA LYS A 36 -12.26 -7.84 7.27
C LYS A 36 -11.73 -7.54 5.88
N ALA A 37 -10.42 -7.42 5.78
CA ALA A 37 -9.76 -7.27 4.49
C ALA A 37 -9.88 -8.57 3.67
N GLU A 38 -9.93 -8.43 2.36
CA GLU A 38 -9.85 -9.57 1.44
C GLU A 38 -8.52 -10.30 1.63
N SER A 39 -8.61 -11.64 1.68
CA SER A 39 -7.42 -12.47 1.93
C SER A 39 -6.57 -12.64 0.67
N LEU A 40 -5.40 -12.00 0.64
CA LEU A 40 -4.43 -12.17 -0.44
C LEU A 40 -3.95 -13.63 -0.53
N SER A 41 -3.71 -14.28 0.59
CA SER A 41 -3.28 -15.69 0.60
C SER A 41 -4.31 -16.63 0.00
N GLN A 42 -5.60 -16.40 0.26
CA GLN A 42 -6.66 -17.19 -0.36
C GLN A 42 -6.77 -16.91 -1.87
N SER A 43 -6.67 -15.64 -2.26
CA SER A 43 -6.73 -15.24 -3.68
C SER A 43 -5.57 -15.80 -4.51
N LEU A 44 -4.42 -16.02 -3.88
CA LEU A 44 -3.25 -16.61 -4.55
C LEU A 44 -3.24 -18.14 -4.55
N ASN A 45 -4.06 -18.78 -3.71
CA ASN A 45 -4.11 -20.23 -3.58
C ASN A 45 -5.09 -20.85 -4.60
N ILE A 46 -4.71 -20.75 -5.86
CA ILE A 46 -5.47 -21.30 -7.00
C ILE A 46 -4.59 -22.25 -7.82
N ASP A 47 -5.21 -23.14 -8.59
CA ASP A 47 -4.48 -23.94 -9.57
C ASP A 47 -3.97 -23.05 -10.71
N GLY A 48 -2.67 -23.14 -11.04
CA GLY A 48 -2.04 -22.39 -12.11
C GLY A 48 -1.31 -21.14 -11.63
N LEU A 49 -1.26 -20.11 -12.50
CA LEU A 49 -0.50 -18.89 -12.26
C LEU A 49 -1.34 -17.83 -11.57
N SER A 50 -0.86 -17.32 -10.45
CA SER A 50 -1.42 -16.16 -9.77
C SER A 50 -0.59 -14.91 -10.05
N ILE A 51 -1.25 -13.76 -10.22
CA ILE A 51 -0.62 -12.48 -10.54
C ILE A 51 -0.91 -11.47 -9.44
N ILE A 52 0.16 -10.86 -8.91
CA ILE A 52 0.10 -9.62 -8.12
C ILE A 52 0.59 -8.50 -9.02
N ALA A 53 -0.28 -7.56 -9.34
CA ALA A 53 0.06 -6.38 -10.12
C ALA A 53 0.46 -5.22 -9.20
N GLU A 54 1.52 -4.48 -9.52
CA GLU A 54 2.03 -3.40 -8.68
C GLU A 54 1.78 -2.02 -9.28
N ILE A 55 1.31 -1.09 -8.44
CA ILE A 55 1.24 0.35 -8.73
C ILE A 55 2.40 1.02 -8.01
N LYS A 56 3.36 1.54 -8.79
CA LYS A 56 4.55 2.22 -8.31
C LYS A 56 4.91 3.40 -9.23
N ASP A 57 4.92 4.62 -8.67
CA ASP A 57 5.23 5.82 -9.44
C ASP A 57 6.72 6.00 -9.68
N THR A 58 7.51 5.85 -8.62
CA THR A 58 8.95 6.15 -8.62
C THR A 58 9.73 5.07 -7.87
N SER A 59 11.00 4.91 -8.18
CA SER A 59 11.92 4.10 -7.38
C SER A 59 13.31 4.75 -7.30
N PRO A 60 14.09 4.52 -6.20
CA PRO A 60 15.43 5.06 -6.06
C PRO A 60 16.40 4.64 -7.17
N SER A 61 16.21 3.46 -7.75
CA SER A 61 17.10 2.89 -8.76
C SER A 61 16.76 3.29 -10.20
N LYS A 62 15.48 3.58 -10.49
CA LYS A 62 15.00 3.82 -11.85
C LYS A 62 14.33 5.18 -12.05
N GLY A 63 14.17 5.97 -10.97
CA GLY A 63 13.46 7.23 -11.02
C GLY A 63 11.97 7.05 -11.29
N LYS A 64 11.36 8.01 -11.99
CA LYS A 64 9.93 7.99 -12.33
C LYS A 64 9.61 6.84 -13.29
N LEU A 65 8.53 6.13 -13.06
CA LEU A 65 8.08 4.96 -13.83
C LEU A 65 6.76 5.18 -14.56
N MET A 66 5.85 5.98 -13.97
CA MET A 66 4.54 6.28 -14.54
C MET A 66 4.59 7.57 -15.36
N TYR A 67 4.97 7.46 -16.64
CA TYR A 67 5.07 8.62 -17.54
C TYR A 67 3.81 8.85 -18.38
N ASN A 68 3.17 7.78 -18.84
CA ASN A 68 2.11 7.84 -19.85
C ASN A 68 0.79 7.24 -19.38
N ILE A 69 0.69 6.82 -18.13
CA ILE A 69 -0.51 6.26 -17.55
C ILE A 69 -0.68 6.80 -16.13
N ASP A 70 -1.87 7.27 -15.81
CA ASP A 70 -2.21 7.71 -14.47
C ASP A 70 -2.65 6.54 -13.58
N PHE A 71 -2.74 6.80 -12.28
CA PHE A 71 -3.08 5.80 -11.25
C PHE A 71 -4.43 5.13 -11.54
N ASP A 72 -5.46 5.91 -11.86
CA ASP A 72 -6.83 5.42 -12.03
C ASP A 72 -6.94 4.53 -13.28
N SER A 73 -6.31 4.95 -14.38
CA SER A 73 -6.25 4.17 -15.62
C SER A 73 -5.52 2.85 -15.43
N LEU A 74 -4.39 2.86 -14.72
CA LEU A 74 -3.63 1.64 -14.42
C LEU A 74 -4.43 0.68 -13.53
N ALA A 75 -5.09 1.21 -12.49
CA ALA A 75 -5.95 0.42 -11.61
C ALA A 75 -7.09 -0.27 -12.39
N LYS A 76 -7.78 0.47 -13.26
CA LYS A 76 -8.84 -0.08 -14.11
C LYS A 76 -8.35 -1.20 -15.04
N HIS A 77 -7.12 -1.09 -15.56
CA HIS A 77 -6.52 -2.18 -16.35
C HIS A 77 -6.32 -3.43 -15.50
N TYR A 78 -5.86 -3.29 -14.24
CA TYR A 78 -5.69 -4.41 -13.34
C TYR A 78 -7.01 -5.07 -12.94
N PHE A 79 -8.07 -4.25 -12.69
CA PHE A 79 -9.41 -4.78 -12.42
C PHE A 79 -9.94 -5.58 -13.60
N LYS A 80 -9.80 -5.05 -14.81
CA LYS A 80 -10.23 -5.72 -16.04
C LYS A 80 -9.46 -7.00 -16.31
N ALA A 81 -8.18 -7.06 -15.92
CA ALA A 81 -7.34 -8.24 -16.07
C ALA A 81 -7.62 -9.32 -15.00
N ASN A 82 -8.48 -9.04 -13.99
CA ASN A 82 -8.80 -9.93 -12.88
C ASN A 82 -7.55 -10.49 -12.19
N VAL A 83 -6.58 -9.62 -11.87
CA VAL A 83 -5.38 -10.01 -11.14
C VAL A 83 -5.74 -10.53 -9.74
N ASN A 84 -4.93 -11.41 -9.18
CA ASN A 84 -5.19 -12.04 -7.87
C ASN A 84 -4.90 -11.11 -6.69
N GLY A 85 -4.10 -10.08 -6.90
CA GLY A 85 -3.80 -9.06 -5.91
C GLY A 85 -3.23 -7.80 -6.55
N ILE A 86 -3.39 -6.66 -5.85
CA ILE A 86 -2.79 -5.40 -6.26
C ILE A 86 -1.85 -4.93 -5.15
N SER A 87 -0.57 -4.76 -5.50
CA SER A 87 0.43 -4.16 -4.63
C SER A 87 0.47 -2.66 -4.86
N VAL A 88 0.22 -1.87 -3.80
CA VAL A 88 0.28 -0.41 -3.85
C VAL A 88 1.47 0.06 -3.05
N VAL A 89 2.45 0.68 -3.71
CA VAL A 89 3.62 1.26 -3.03
C VAL A 89 3.19 2.52 -2.29
N THR A 90 3.35 2.51 -0.96
CA THR A 90 2.89 3.60 -0.08
C THR A 90 4.04 4.41 0.54
N GLU A 91 5.28 3.96 0.40
CA GLU A 91 6.45 4.68 0.91
C GLU A 91 6.59 6.06 0.22
N LYS A 92 6.56 7.14 1.00
CA LYS A 92 6.41 8.51 0.49
C LYS A 92 7.70 9.19 0.09
N ASN A 93 8.81 8.92 0.80
CA ASN A 93 10.04 9.73 0.67
C ASN A 93 10.92 9.30 -0.50
N PHE A 94 10.97 8.02 -0.80
CA PHE A 94 11.86 7.43 -1.81
C PHE A 94 11.12 6.86 -3.02
N PHE A 95 9.83 6.54 -2.87
CA PHE A 95 9.02 5.93 -3.91
C PHE A 95 7.84 6.81 -4.36
N ASN A 96 7.69 8.01 -3.80
CA ASN A 96 6.61 8.94 -4.10
C ASN A 96 5.21 8.31 -3.91
N GLY A 97 5.10 7.38 -2.95
CA GLY A 97 3.85 6.71 -2.61
C GLY A 97 3.01 7.49 -1.61
N SER A 98 1.82 6.97 -1.34
CA SER A 98 0.93 7.48 -0.29
C SER A 98 0.04 6.36 0.22
N ILE A 99 -0.17 6.29 1.54
CA ILE A 99 -1.14 5.35 2.12
C ILE A 99 -2.56 5.64 1.63
N GLN A 100 -2.87 6.90 1.29
CA GLN A 100 -4.16 7.33 0.74
C GLN A 100 -4.45 6.73 -0.66
N ASN A 101 -3.45 6.19 -1.32
CA ASN A 101 -3.64 5.48 -2.59
C ASN A 101 -4.42 4.18 -2.41
N ILE A 102 -4.45 3.59 -1.20
CA ILE A 102 -5.22 2.37 -0.93
C ILE A 102 -6.74 2.65 -0.90
N PRO A 103 -7.26 3.55 -0.06
CA PRO A 103 -8.68 3.91 -0.12
C PRO A 103 -9.06 4.53 -1.49
N LYS A 104 -8.18 5.32 -2.10
CA LYS A 104 -8.37 5.82 -3.47
C LYS A 104 -8.60 4.66 -4.45
N LEU A 105 -7.72 3.65 -4.46
CA LEU A 105 -7.85 2.47 -5.31
C LEU A 105 -9.22 1.79 -5.15
N LYS A 106 -9.65 1.59 -3.90
CA LYS A 106 -10.92 0.93 -3.58
C LYS A 106 -12.15 1.76 -3.97
N SER A 107 -12.00 3.08 -4.14
CA SER A 107 -13.08 3.99 -4.59
C SER A 107 -13.20 4.11 -6.11
N ILE A 108 -12.25 3.57 -6.88
CA ILE A 108 -12.29 3.64 -8.35
C ILE A 108 -13.39 2.73 -8.89
N ASP A 109 -14.17 3.26 -9.83
CA ASP A 109 -15.21 2.51 -10.52
C ASP A 109 -14.64 1.24 -11.20
N GLY A 110 -15.29 0.12 -10.95
CA GLY A 110 -14.84 -1.20 -11.41
C GLY A 110 -13.97 -1.96 -10.39
N TYR A 111 -13.71 -1.41 -9.19
CA TYR A 111 -13.05 -2.18 -8.12
C TYR A 111 -13.89 -3.42 -7.77
N ASN A 112 -13.28 -4.59 -7.85
CA ASN A 112 -13.93 -5.89 -7.75
C ASN A 112 -13.51 -6.68 -6.49
N GLN A 113 -13.19 -5.97 -5.40
CA GLN A 113 -12.73 -6.55 -4.13
C GLN A 113 -11.43 -7.37 -4.26
N THR A 114 -10.60 -7.06 -5.25
CA THR A 114 -9.26 -7.63 -5.36
C THR A 114 -8.45 -7.32 -4.10
N PRO A 115 -7.82 -8.30 -3.44
CA PRO A 115 -6.96 -8.05 -2.27
C PRO A 115 -5.88 -7.03 -2.56
N VAL A 116 -5.68 -6.08 -1.62
CA VAL A 116 -4.69 -5.02 -1.74
C VAL A 116 -3.58 -5.23 -0.73
N LEU A 117 -2.34 -5.26 -1.21
CA LEU A 117 -1.13 -5.29 -0.40
C LEU A 117 -0.59 -3.87 -0.22
N ARG A 118 -0.50 -3.40 1.02
CA ARG A 118 0.30 -2.22 1.35
C ARG A 118 1.78 -2.56 1.19
N LYS A 119 2.41 -2.00 0.16
CA LYS A 119 3.84 -2.21 -0.13
C LYS A 119 4.65 -1.08 0.48
N ASP A 120 5.20 -1.33 1.66
CA ASP A 120 5.94 -0.35 2.47
C ASP A 120 7.03 -1.05 3.29
N PHE A 121 7.87 -0.28 3.97
CA PHE A 121 8.82 -0.78 4.96
C PHE A 121 8.16 -0.69 6.34
N ILE A 122 7.64 -1.81 6.82
CA ILE A 122 6.97 -1.91 8.11
C ILE A 122 8.03 -2.16 9.18
N VAL A 123 8.23 -1.19 10.05
CA VAL A 123 9.26 -1.21 11.11
C VAL A 123 8.70 -1.02 12.51
N ASP A 124 7.38 -0.79 12.62
CA ASP A 124 6.70 -0.49 13.86
C ASP A 124 5.25 -0.99 13.83
N GLU A 125 4.73 -1.42 14.97
CA GLU A 125 3.34 -1.90 15.09
C GLU A 125 2.30 -0.82 14.73
N TYR A 126 2.61 0.46 14.93
CA TYR A 126 1.75 1.57 14.54
C TYR A 126 1.32 1.47 13.08
N GLN A 127 2.24 1.11 12.18
CA GLN A 127 1.97 0.97 10.75
C GLN A 127 1.01 -0.20 10.44
N ILE A 128 0.96 -1.23 11.31
CA ILE A 128 0.02 -2.35 11.17
C ILE A 128 -1.40 -1.86 11.49
N PHE A 129 -1.57 -1.13 12.59
CA PHE A 129 -2.86 -0.54 12.94
C PHE A 129 -3.30 0.50 11.91
N GLU A 130 -2.38 1.37 11.47
CA GLU A 130 -2.62 2.34 10.41
C GLU A 130 -3.09 1.68 9.10
N SER A 131 -2.61 0.48 8.79
CA SER A 131 -3.02 -0.25 7.57
C SER A 131 -4.46 -0.77 7.66
N LYS A 132 -5.03 -0.83 8.85
CA LYS A 132 -6.42 -1.24 9.10
C LYS A 132 -7.36 -0.03 9.23
N TYR A 133 -6.82 1.13 9.58
CA TYR A 133 -7.54 2.40 9.71
C TYR A 133 -7.90 2.97 8.33
#